data_64277c1bed504f9c7f0158014dd4c0d9
#
_entry.id   64277c1bed504f9c7f0158014dd4c0d9
#
_cell.length_a   1.000
_cell.length_b   1.000
_cell.length_c   1.000
_cell.angle_alpha   90.00
_cell.angle_beta   90.00
_cell.angle_gamma   90.00
#
_symmetry.space_group_name_H-M   'P 1'
#
loop_
_entity.id
_entity.type
_entity.pdbx_description
1 polymer ?
#
loop_
_entity_poly.entity_id
_entity_poly.type
_entity_poly.pdbx_seq_one_letter_code
_entity_poly.pdbx_strand_id
1 'polypeptide(L)'
;RDDEWPSDLSNVVWCVGDSFTSGIGVPFEHRWTNILQNKLNKRCINLGIDGASNPLLKSMCLQILKEYKPSTIVVMWSFFNRRHEDPWNLLHFTNSSDEEDCATFLDCFKDVNTYNSSCKVVNLLIPTQTISFELLQDIDIFQTATIDVGRDGFHFDYKTAEVYVEHILSKLT
;
A
#
# COMPACT_ATOMS: atom_id res chain seq x y z
N ARG A 1 -9.72 12.87 12.64
CA ARG A 1 -8.74 12.01 13.35
C ARG A 1 -9.14 11.71 14.78
N ASP A 2 -10.37 11.89 15.15
CA ASP A 2 -10.85 11.74 16.53
C ASP A 2 -11.54 10.39 16.77
N ASP A 3 -11.31 9.43 15.90
CA ASP A 3 -11.85 8.09 16.06
C ASP A 3 -10.96 7.31 17.05
N GLU A 4 -11.54 6.84 18.11
CA GLU A 4 -10.88 5.93 19.05
C GLU A 4 -10.35 4.68 18.34
N TRP A 5 -9.22 4.17 18.80
CA TRP A 5 -8.72 2.89 18.32
C TRP A 5 -9.77 1.81 18.55
N PRO A 6 -10.07 0.96 17.56
CA PRO A 6 -11.02 -0.13 17.75
C PRO A 6 -10.51 -1.08 18.84
N SER A 7 -11.41 -1.56 19.67
CA SER A 7 -11.09 -2.53 20.72
C SER A 7 -10.65 -3.89 20.14
N ASP A 8 -11.12 -4.23 18.95
CA ASP A 8 -10.73 -5.43 18.20
C ASP A 8 -9.96 -5.05 16.93
N LEU A 9 -8.64 -5.11 17.00
CA LEU A 9 -7.73 -4.82 15.92
C LEU A 9 -7.55 -5.98 14.92
N SER A 10 -8.04 -7.17 15.25
CA SER A 10 -8.04 -8.31 14.31
C SER A 10 -9.13 -8.17 13.24
N ASN A 11 -10.21 -7.47 13.57
CA ASN A 11 -11.38 -7.28 12.70
C ASN A 11 -11.37 -5.93 11.96
N VAL A 12 -10.22 -5.35 11.70
CA VAL A 12 -10.07 -4.14 10.88
C VAL A 12 -9.35 -4.49 9.58
N VAL A 13 -9.41 -3.59 8.60
CA VAL A 13 -8.57 -3.65 7.39
C VAL A 13 -7.37 -2.75 7.63
N TRP A 14 -6.18 -3.32 7.60
CA TRP A 14 -4.94 -2.55 7.71
C TRP A 14 -4.50 -2.11 6.31
N CYS A 15 -4.33 -0.81 6.13
CA CYS A 15 -3.95 -0.19 4.86
C CYS A 15 -2.54 0.39 5.00
N VAL A 16 -1.57 -0.26 4.41
CA VAL A 16 -0.14 0.08 4.50
C VAL A 16 0.34 0.63 3.18
N GLY A 17 1.15 1.68 3.19
CA GLY A 17 1.71 2.27 1.97
C GLY A 17 2.45 3.58 2.23
N ASP A 18 2.78 4.27 1.15
CA ASP A 18 3.47 5.55 1.20
C ASP A 18 2.52 6.77 1.18
N SER A 19 2.96 7.89 0.60
CA SER A 19 2.19 9.13 0.48
C SER A 19 0.86 8.96 -0.27
N PHE A 20 0.78 8.04 -1.23
CA PHE A 20 -0.46 7.71 -1.94
C PHE A 20 -1.50 7.07 -1.00
N THR A 21 -1.04 6.32 0.00
CA THR A 21 -1.92 5.74 1.03
C THR A 21 -2.26 6.76 2.11
N SER A 22 -1.30 7.59 2.55
CA SER A 22 -1.58 8.67 3.50
C SER A 22 -2.55 9.71 2.93
N GLY A 23 -2.62 9.82 1.59
CA GLY A 23 -3.51 10.72 0.87
C GLY A 23 -3.05 12.17 0.91
N ILE A 24 -1.76 12.42 0.64
CA ILE A 24 -1.21 13.78 0.49
C ILE A 24 -1.88 14.44 -0.72
N GLY A 25 -2.24 15.72 -0.57
CA GLY A 25 -2.89 16.50 -1.62
C GLY A 25 -4.35 16.15 -1.91
N VAL A 26 -4.90 15.14 -1.21
CA VAL A 26 -6.23 14.59 -1.46
C VAL A 26 -7.19 14.91 -0.30
N PRO A 27 -8.43 15.35 -0.55
CA PRO A 27 -9.44 15.48 0.49
C PRO A 27 -9.63 14.18 1.28
N PHE A 28 -9.95 14.28 2.56
CA PHE A 28 -10.07 13.11 3.44
C PHE A 28 -11.04 12.06 2.89
N GLU A 29 -12.19 12.50 2.42
CA GLU A 29 -13.25 11.66 1.86
C GLU A 29 -12.87 10.97 0.53
N HIS A 30 -11.89 11.51 -0.20
CA HIS A 30 -11.40 10.97 -1.48
C HIS A 30 -10.24 9.96 -1.31
N ARG A 31 -9.68 9.83 -0.10
CA ARG A 31 -8.62 8.83 0.15
C ARG A 31 -9.16 7.44 -0.08
N TRP A 32 -8.44 6.63 -0.81
CA TRP A 32 -8.87 5.27 -1.12
C TRP A 32 -9.20 4.45 0.14
N THR A 33 -8.50 4.68 1.25
CA THR A 33 -8.74 4.00 2.54
C THR A 33 -10.10 4.37 3.14
N ASN A 34 -10.54 5.63 2.98
CA ASN A 34 -11.84 6.08 3.47
C ASN A 34 -12.99 5.65 2.55
N ILE A 35 -12.76 5.66 1.23
CA ILE A 35 -13.72 5.10 0.27
C ILE A 35 -13.92 3.61 0.56
N LEU A 36 -12.83 2.86 0.76
CA LEU A 36 -12.89 1.44 1.12
C LEU A 36 -13.63 1.21 2.43
N GLN A 37 -13.34 1.98 3.48
CA GLN A 37 -14.03 1.92 4.76
C GLN A 37 -15.54 2.06 4.60
N ASN A 38 -15.96 3.06 3.83
CA ASN A 38 -17.38 3.34 3.60
C ASN A 38 -18.06 2.21 2.81
N LYS A 39 -17.42 1.70 1.75
CA LYS A 39 -17.98 0.62 0.92
C LYS A 39 -18.05 -0.72 1.67
N LEU A 40 -17.07 -1.03 2.50
CA LEU A 40 -17.06 -2.24 3.33
C LEU A 40 -17.93 -2.13 4.59
N ASN A 41 -18.30 -0.93 5.00
CA ASN A 41 -18.83 -0.65 6.34
C ASN A 41 -17.98 -1.30 7.45
N LYS A 42 -16.66 -1.22 7.29
CA LYS A 42 -15.67 -1.85 8.16
C LYS A 42 -14.49 -0.91 8.37
N ARG A 43 -14.01 -0.80 9.61
CA ARG A 43 -12.90 0.10 9.93
C ARG A 43 -11.65 -0.22 9.08
N CYS A 44 -11.12 0.81 8.43
CA CYS A 44 -9.84 0.78 7.73
C CYS A 44 -8.84 1.66 8.47
N ILE A 45 -7.71 1.07 8.90
CA ILE A 45 -6.63 1.81 9.56
C ILE A 45 -5.62 2.22 8.50
N ASN A 46 -5.50 3.53 8.28
CA ASN A 46 -4.55 4.08 7.33
C ASN A 46 -3.18 4.28 7.98
N LEU A 47 -2.19 3.50 7.56
CA LEU A 47 -0.78 3.56 7.95
C LEU A 47 0.12 4.02 6.79
N GLY A 48 -0.36 4.95 5.99
CA GLY A 48 0.46 5.58 4.96
C GLY A 48 1.54 6.47 5.57
N ILE A 49 2.79 6.27 5.16
CA ILE A 49 3.96 7.07 5.58
C ILE A 49 4.55 7.72 4.35
N ASP A 50 4.60 9.05 4.33
CA ASP A 50 5.19 9.79 3.22
C ASP A 50 6.65 9.35 2.97
N GLY A 51 6.98 9.08 1.71
CA GLY A 51 8.31 8.63 1.30
C GLY A 51 8.67 7.19 1.70
N ALA A 52 7.76 6.40 2.27
CA ALA A 52 8.05 5.02 2.68
C ALA A 52 8.66 4.19 1.54
N SER A 53 9.68 3.40 1.86
CA SER A 53 10.28 2.42 0.97
C SER A 53 9.63 1.04 1.13
N ASN A 54 9.75 0.17 0.13
CA ASN A 54 9.22 -1.19 0.20
C ASN A 54 9.78 -2.02 1.37
N PRO A 55 11.08 -1.95 1.75
CA PRO A 55 11.57 -2.58 2.97
C PRO A 55 10.91 -2.08 4.26
N LEU A 56 10.57 -0.78 4.36
CA LEU A 56 9.82 -0.26 5.51
C LEU A 56 8.39 -0.80 5.50
N LEU A 57 7.70 -0.76 4.35
CA LEU A 57 6.35 -1.30 4.23
C LEU A 57 6.29 -2.79 4.60
N LYS A 58 7.28 -3.59 4.14
CA LYS A 58 7.43 -4.99 4.57
C LYS A 58 7.51 -5.09 6.08
N SER A 59 8.41 -4.34 6.72
CA SER A 59 8.60 -4.39 8.17
C SER A 59 7.32 -4.07 8.93
N MET A 60 6.57 -3.06 8.49
CA MET A 60 5.27 -2.71 9.06
C MET A 60 4.25 -3.84 8.90
N CYS A 61 4.14 -4.43 7.71
CA CYS A 61 3.23 -5.54 7.45
C CYS A 61 3.55 -6.75 8.33
N LEU A 62 4.83 -7.14 8.43
CA LEU A 62 5.25 -8.27 9.25
C LEU A 62 4.97 -8.04 10.74
N GLN A 63 5.18 -6.81 11.23
CA GLN A 63 4.85 -6.45 12.61
C GLN A 63 3.34 -6.55 12.86
N ILE A 64 2.52 -6.02 11.95
CA ILE A 64 1.05 -6.10 12.04
C ILE A 64 0.59 -7.56 12.04
N LEU A 65 1.10 -8.38 11.12
CA LEU A 65 0.77 -9.80 11.02
C LEU A 65 1.13 -10.57 12.30
N LYS A 66 2.27 -10.25 12.89
CA LYS A 66 2.75 -10.87 14.12
C LYS A 66 1.92 -10.49 15.35
N GLU A 67 1.67 -9.19 15.52
CA GLU A 67 1.09 -8.65 16.77
C GLU A 67 -0.43 -8.70 16.79
N TYR A 68 -1.08 -8.35 15.66
CA TYR A 68 -2.54 -8.16 15.62
C TYR A 68 -3.27 -9.30 14.91
N LYS A 69 -2.56 -10.14 14.13
CA LYS A 69 -3.13 -11.29 13.39
C LYS A 69 -4.39 -10.91 12.62
N PRO A 70 -4.36 -9.86 11.79
CA PRO A 70 -5.54 -9.37 11.10
C PRO A 70 -6.06 -10.39 10.08
N SER A 71 -7.35 -10.28 9.77
CA SER A 71 -7.94 -11.04 8.67
C SER A 71 -7.57 -10.47 7.29
N THR A 72 -7.24 -9.16 7.23
CA THR A 72 -7.00 -8.47 5.96
C THR A 72 -5.95 -7.36 6.10
N ILE A 73 -4.99 -7.37 5.20
CA ILE A 73 -4.05 -6.26 4.95
C ILE A 73 -4.14 -5.88 3.48
N VAL A 74 -4.19 -4.58 3.20
CA VAL A 74 -4.02 -4.02 1.85
C VAL A 74 -2.70 -3.27 1.83
N VAL A 75 -1.80 -3.65 0.94
CA VAL A 75 -0.48 -3.01 0.79
C VAL A 75 -0.44 -2.28 -0.54
N MET A 76 -0.20 -0.97 -0.50
CA MET A 76 0.11 -0.20 -1.70
C MET A 76 1.63 0.00 -1.73
N TRP A 77 2.30 -0.80 -2.54
CA TRP A 77 3.74 -0.79 -2.70
C TRP A 77 4.22 0.49 -3.37
N SER A 78 5.35 0.99 -2.90
CA SER A 78 5.97 2.25 -3.31
C SER A 78 6.96 2.07 -4.46
N PHE A 79 7.66 3.15 -4.83
CA PHE A 79 8.72 3.11 -5.83
C PHE A 79 9.79 2.09 -5.47
N PHE A 80 10.25 1.32 -6.45
CA PHE A 80 11.19 0.21 -6.24
C PHE A 80 12.60 0.67 -5.90
N ASN A 81 12.99 1.85 -6.37
CA ASN A 81 14.30 2.46 -6.11
C ASN A 81 14.40 3.19 -4.77
N ARG A 82 13.35 3.19 -3.93
CA ARG A 82 13.42 3.76 -2.59
C ARG A 82 14.08 2.80 -1.61
N ARG A 83 15.07 3.31 -0.86
CA ARG A 83 15.77 2.58 0.21
C ARG A 83 15.71 3.39 1.51
N HIS A 84 15.67 2.68 2.63
CA HIS A 84 15.85 3.25 3.96
C HIS A 84 17.11 2.66 4.56
N GLU A 85 18.20 3.37 4.43
CA GLU A 85 19.40 3.12 5.22
C GLU A 85 19.32 3.84 6.57
N ASP A 86 18.58 4.94 6.61
CA ASP A 86 18.31 5.74 7.80
C ASP A 86 16.80 6.01 7.89
N PRO A 87 16.12 5.61 8.99
CA PRO A 87 14.68 5.84 9.16
C PRO A 87 14.27 7.32 9.16
N TRP A 88 15.23 8.24 9.27
CA TRP A 88 15.00 9.68 9.20
C TRP A 88 15.17 10.26 7.79
N ASN A 89 15.65 9.47 6.85
CA ASN A 89 15.94 9.91 5.48
C ASN A 89 14.99 9.23 4.49
N LEU A 90 13.76 9.71 4.47
CA LEU A 90 12.63 9.12 3.75
C LEU A 90 12.71 9.19 2.21
N LEU A 91 13.72 9.85 1.63
CA LEU A 91 13.79 10.12 0.19
C LEU A 91 15.08 9.59 -0.47
N HIS A 92 15.73 8.57 0.07
CA HIS A 92 16.88 7.98 -0.61
C HIS A 92 16.46 7.17 -1.82
N PHE A 93 16.82 7.69 -2.99
CA PHE A 93 16.88 6.93 -4.22
C PHE A 93 18.30 6.36 -4.37
N THR A 94 18.40 5.09 -4.69
CA THR A 94 19.69 4.46 -4.94
C THR A 94 20.07 4.59 -6.43
N ASN A 95 21.36 4.47 -6.71
CA ASN A 95 21.88 4.30 -8.07
C ASN A 95 21.91 2.80 -8.45
N SER A 96 21.01 1.99 -7.88
CA SER A 96 20.87 0.57 -8.20
C SER A 96 20.30 0.37 -9.62
N SER A 97 20.53 -0.78 -10.19
CA SER A 97 19.89 -1.15 -11.46
C SER A 97 18.39 -1.48 -11.23
N ASP A 98 17.59 -1.41 -12.30
CA ASP A 98 16.18 -1.78 -12.25
C ASP A 98 15.99 -3.24 -11.80
N GLU A 99 16.93 -4.14 -12.16
CA GLU A 99 16.91 -5.54 -11.74
C GLU A 99 17.14 -5.68 -10.23
N GLU A 100 18.09 -4.94 -9.65
CA GLU A 100 18.33 -4.95 -8.20
C GLU A 100 17.16 -4.37 -7.42
N ASP A 101 16.55 -3.32 -7.94
CA ASP A 101 15.38 -2.69 -7.35
C ASP A 101 14.17 -3.63 -7.39
N CYS A 102 13.96 -4.29 -8.51
CA CYS A 102 12.92 -5.29 -8.68
C CYS A 102 13.15 -6.50 -7.77
N ALA A 103 14.37 -7.03 -7.69
CA ALA A 103 14.71 -8.14 -6.81
C ALA A 103 14.42 -7.80 -5.33
N THR A 104 14.81 -6.60 -4.88
CA THR A 104 14.52 -6.13 -3.53
C THR A 104 13.02 -6.03 -3.26
N PHE A 105 12.25 -5.52 -4.22
CA PHE A 105 10.79 -5.46 -4.13
C PHE A 105 10.18 -6.87 -4.04
N LEU A 106 10.58 -7.80 -4.92
CA LEU A 106 10.07 -9.17 -4.94
C LEU A 106 10.34 -9.93 -3.64
N ASP A 107 11.50 -9.71 -3.01
CA ASP A 107 11.79 -10.25 -1.68
C ASP A 107 10.83 -9.69 -0.62
N CYS A 108 10.58 -8.37 -0.64
CA CYS A 108 9.62 -7.75 0.26
C CYS A 108 8.20 -8.28 0.05
N PHE A 109 7.77 -8.38 -1.20
CA PHE A 109 6.47 -8.92 -1.59
C PHE A 109 6.29 -10.36 -1.12
N LYS A 110 7.27 -11.22 -1.39
CA LYS A 110 7.27 -12.64 -1.00
C LYS A 110 7.16 -12.80 0.50
N ASP A 111 7.99 -12.10 1.27
CA ASP A 111 8.01 -12.18 2.73
C ASP A 111 6.64 -11.87 3.33
N VAL A 112 5.96 -10.83 2.85
CA VAL A 112 4.63 -10.44 3.35
C VAL A 112 3.57 -11.46 2.96
N ASN A 113 3.58 -11.95 1.71
CA ASN A 113 2.53 -12.84 1.20
C ASN A 113 2.66 -14.28 1.71
N THR A 114 3.84 -14.70 2.14
CA THR A 114 4.07 -16.05 2.67
C THR A 114 4.05 -16.15 4.20
N TYR A 115 4.03 -15.02 4.92
CA TYR A 115 4.15 -15.00 6.37
C TYR A 115 2.99 -15.68 7.09
N ASN A 116 1.76 -15.46 6.65
CA ASN A 116 0.57 -16.01 7.30
C ASN A 116 -0.54 -16.30 6.29
N SER A 117 -0.77 -17.56 6.03
CA SER A 117 -1.80 -18.02 5.08
C SER A 117 -3.25 -17.74 5.49
N SER A 118 -3.50 -17.40 6.78
CA SER A 118 -4.84 -17.03 7.27
C SER A 118 -5.19 -15.56 7.06
N CYS A 119 -4.23 -14.72 6.75
CA CYS A 119 -4.46 -13.31 6.44
C CYS A 119 -4.62 -13.11 4.93
N LYS A 120 -5.68 -12.47 4.51
CA LYS A 120 -5.84 -12.02 3.12
C LYS A 120 -4.96 -10.81 2.89
N VAL A 121 -3.94 -10.94 2.05
CA VAL A 121 -3.10 -9.83 1.60
C VAL A 121 -3.55 -9.39 0.22
N VAL A 122 -3.91 -8.12 0.06
CA VAL A 122 -4.22 -7.51 -1.24
C VAL A 122 -3.10 -6.55 -1.61
N ASN A 123 -2.47 -6.80 -2.75
CA ASN A 123 -1.31 -6.05 -3.19
C ASN A 123 -1.68 -5.06 -4.30
N LEU A 124 -1.35 -3.80 -4.07
CA LEU A 124 -1.49 -2.70 -5.01
C LEU A 124 -0.12 -2.12 -5.31
N LEU A 125 0.04 -1.55 -6.49
CA LEU A 125 1.22 -0.79 -6.87
C LEU A 125 0.82 0.66 -7.17
N ILE A 126 1.63 1.63 -6.74
CA ILE A 126 1.37 3.03 -7.07
C ILE A 126 1.29 3.23 -8.58
N PRO A 127 0.42 4.13 -9.09
CA PRO A 127 0.16 4.25 -10.53
C PRO A 127 1.34 4.79 -11.32
N THR A 128 2.26 5.51 -10.66
CA THR A 128 3.43 6.16 -11.28
C THR A 128 4.67 5.28 -11.33
N GLN A 129 4.61 4.06 -10.78
CA GLN A 129 5.72 3.11 -10.90
C GLN A 129 5.74 2.53 -12.31
N THR A 130 6.79 2.85 -13.07
CA THR A 130 7.04 2.24 -14.37
C THR A 130 8.03 1.09 -14.21
N ILE A 131 7.60 -0.10 -14.53
CA ILE A 131 8.46 -1.30 -14.63
C ILE A 131 8.05 -2.07 -15.85
N SER A 132 8.99 -2.81 -16.45
CA SER A 132 8.64 -3.79 -17.46
C SER A 132 7.74 -4.85 -16.81
N PHE A 133 6.51 -4.98 -17.30
CA PHE A 133 5.55 -5.98 -16.82
C PHE A 133 6.11 -7.41 -16.83
N GLU A 134 7.15 -7.66 -17.60
CA GLU A 134 7.84 -8.96 -17.69
C GLU A 134 8.39 -9.43 -16.35
N LEU A 135 8.82 -8.50 -15.48
CA LEU A 135 9.37 -8.82 -14.15
C LEU A 135 8.30 -9.09 -13.09
N LEU A 136 7.04 -8.77 -13.37
CA LEU A 136 5.92 -8.91 -12.43
C LEU A 136 4.87 -9.95 -12.87
N GLN A 137 5.12 -10.71 -13.94
CA GLN A 137 4.13 -11.61 -14.56
C GLN A 137 3.59 -12.70 -13.61
N ASP A 138 4.39 -13.11 -12.63
CA ASP A 138 4.07 -14.23 -11.76
C ASP A 138 3.55 -13.82 -10.37
N ILE A 139 3.24 -12.53 -10.16
CA ILE A 139 2.77 -12.05 -8.86
C ILE A 139 1.37 -11.43 -8.95
N ASP A 140 0.54 -11.69 -7.93
CA ASP A 140 -0.79 -11.07 -7.81
C ASP A 140 -0.68 -9.66 -7.26
N ILE A 141 -0.44 -8.70 -8.15
CA ILE A 141 -0.36 -7.27 -7.85
C ILE A 141 -1.19 -6.46 -8.84
N PHE A 142 -1.90 -5.46 -8.36
CA PHE A 142 -2.74 -4.60 -9.18
C PHE A 142 -2.18 -3.19 -9.30
N GLN A 143 -2.11 -2.70 -10.53
CA GLN A 143 -1.78 -1.32 -10.86
C GLN A 143 -2.81 -0.76 -11.85
N THR A 144 -3.15 0.50 -11.72
CA THR A 144 -3.96 1.23 -12.70
C THR A 144 -3.25 2.52 -13.13
N ALA A 145 -3.61 3.04 -14.28
CA ALA A 145 -3.15 4.38 -14.70
C ALA A 145 -3.78 5.46 -13.80
N THR A 146 -3.09 6.58 -13.64
CA THR A 146 -3.65 7.76 -13.01
C THR A 146 -4.72 8.36 -13.91
N ILE A 147 -5.96 8.47 -13.41
CA ILE A 147 -7.11 9.04 -14.13
C ILE A 147 -7.27 10.52 -13.77
N ASP A 148 -7.02 10.85 -12.51
CA ASP A 148 -7.11 12.19 -11.95
C ASP A 148 -6.03 12.41 -10.89
N VAL A 149 -5.73 13.66 -10.61
CA VAL A 149 -4.69 14.04 -9.64
C VAL A 149 -5.26 15.00 -8.60
N GLY A 150 -4.71 14.91 -7.40
CA GLY A 150 -5.03 15.78 -6.27
C GLY A 150 -4.52 17.21 -6.45
N ARG A 151 -4.66 18.00 -5.40
CA ARG A 151 -4.29 19.45 -5.42
C ARG A 151 -2.81 19.71 -5.62
N ASP A 152 -1.96 18.73 -5.32
CA ASP A 152 -0.52 18.81 -5.51
C ASP A 152 -0.06 18.48 -6.94
N GLY A 153 -0.98 18.03 -7.81
CA GLY A 153 -0.70 17.68 -9.20
C GLY A 153 0.10 16.39 -9.39
N PHE A 154 0.29 15.61 -8.33
CA PHE A 154 1.13 14.41 -8.35
C PHE A 154 0.39 13.16 -7.84
N HIS A 155 -0.19 13.23 -6.64
CA HIS A 155 -0.93 12.10 -6.08
C HIS A 155 -2.29 11.94 -6.78
N PHE A 156 -2.76 10.72 -6.93
CA PHE A 156 -4.07 10.47 -7.54
C PHE A 156 -5.22 10.96 -6.63
N ASP A 157 -6.37 11.31 -7.23
CA ASP A 157 -7.57 11.71 -6.53
C ASP A 157 -8.68 10.65 -6.66
N TYR A 158 -9.91 11.04 -6.50
CA TYR A 158 -11.10 10.21 -6.28
C TYR A 158 -11.31 9.11 -7.32
N LYS A 159 -11.23 9.42 -8.63
CA LYS A 159 -11.52 8.44 -9.69
C LYS A 159 -10.50 7.30 -9.72
N THR A 160 -9.22 7.64 -9.57
CA THR A 160 -8.17 6.63 -9.49
C THR A 160 -8.29 5.82 -8.21
N ALA A 161 -8.64 6.48 -7.09
CA ALA A 161 -8.89 5.82 -5.81
C ALA A 161 -10.05 4.82 -5.89
N GLU A 162 -11.15 5.16 -6.60
CA GLU A 162 -12.28 4.24 -6.81
C GLU A 162 -11.87 2.97 -7.56
N VAL A 163 -11.03 3.07 -8.60
CA VAL A 163 -10.55 1.89 -9.34
C VAL A 163 -9.77 0.94 -8.43
N TYR A 164 -8.89 1.46 -7.58
CA TYR A 164 -8.19 0.63 -6.58
C TYR A 164 -9.17 -0.02 -5.61
N VAL A 165 -10.15 0.73 -5.13
CA VAL A 165 -11.14 0.21 -4.17
C VAL A 165 -12.00 -0.89 -4.80
N GLU A 166 -12.46 -0.74 -6.04
CA GLU A 166 -13.21 -1.79 -6.75
C GLU A 166 -12.37 -3.07 -6.89
N HIS A 167 -11.08 -2.94 -7.23
CA HIS A 167 -10.19 -4.09 -7.25
C HIS A 167 -10.07 -4.76 -5.88
N ILE A 168 -9.84 -3.98 -4.80
CA ILE A 168 -9.76 -4.53 -3.44
C ILE A 168 -11.04 -5.30 -3.09
N LEU A 169 -12.22 -4.71 -3.36
CA LEU A 169 -13.50 -5.34 -3.08
C LEU A 169 -13.65 -6.67 -3.82
N SER A 170 -13.25 -6.73 -5.09
CA SER A 170 -13.29 -7.98 -5.88
C SER A 170 -12.39 -9.10 -5.32
N LYS A 171 -11.35 -8.73 -4.59
CA LYS A 171 -10.47 -9.70 -3.91
C LYS A 171 -11.01 -10.14 -2.55
N LEU A 172 -11.88 -9.35 -1.91
CA LEU A 172 -12.41 -9.64 -0.57
C LEU A 172 -13.73 -10.40 -0.57
N THR A 173 -14.41 -10.44 -1.71
CA THR A 173 -15.61 -11.28 -1.97
C THR A 173 -15.20 -12.66 -2.42
#